data_30fe51c1db4df60da39d15e7be911cae
#
_entry.id   30fe51c1db4df60da39d15e7be911cae
#
_cell.length_a   1.000
_cell.length_b   1.000
_cell.length_c   1.000
_cell.angle_alpha   90.00
_cell.angle_beta   90.00
_cell.angle_gamma   90.00
#
_symmetry.space_group_name_H-M   'P 1'
#
loop_
_entity.id
_entity.type
_entity.pdbx_description
1 polymer ?
#
loop_
_entity_poly.entity_id
_entity_poly.type
_entity_poly.pdbx_seq_one_letter_code
_entity_poly.pdbx_strand_id
1 'polypeptide(L)'
;MEENSIGTGQDIVSELANMDFSKIAMSDVIGYIVQFGKNVILALVVYFIGRFIIKYAIKLLRKVTQKRQVEASLTSFLNSLISISLNLLLAIIIIGILGIDTSSFLAVFASAGIAVGMALSGTLQNFAGGVLILLLKPYKVGDFIEAQGFAGTVREIQIFNTVLTTPDNQTIIIPNGPLATGSLKNSTKASTRRVDIDVEVAYGTNPDDVRKVLNAIIEAVGRIMKEPADKAPYIPMTTMGSSSIVFQMRVWADATDYWAVKFETTEKIYRELGKAGIEIPFQQMDVHIKS
;
A
#
# COMPACT_ATOMS: atom_id res chain seq x y z
N MET A 1 29.65 11.06 -54.78
CA MET A 1 29.27 9.77 -55.38
C MET A 1 30.53 8.92 -55.34
N GLU A 2 30.71 8.17 -54.25
CA GLU A 2 31.74 7.13 -54.15
C GLU A 2 31.04 5.79 -54.38
N GLU A 3 31.37 5.21 -55.50
CA GLU A 3 30.92 3.89 -55.93
C GLU A 3 31.63 2.82 -55.07
N ASN A 4 30.89 2.21 -54.16
CA ASN A 4 31.34 1.07 -53.37
C ASN A 4 31.40 -0.14 -54.35
N SER A 5 32.56 -0.41 -54.94
CA SER A 5 32.78 -1.61 -55.75
C SER A 5 32.73 -2.85 -54.85
N ILE A 6 31.65 -3.60 -54.97
CA ILE A 6 31.54 -4.96 -54.40
C ILE A 6 32.61 -5.80 -55.10
N GLY A 7 33.67 -6.17 -54.36
CA GLY A 7 34.74 -7.02 -54.85
C GLY A 7 34.16 -8.30 -55.44
N THR A 8 34.56 -8.59 -56.66
CA THR A 8 34.10 -9.79 -57.39
C THR A 8 34.57 -11.05 -56.66
N GLY A 9 33.82 -12.13 -56.76
CA GLY A 9 34.19 -13.42 -56.09
C GLY A 9 35.60 -13.91 -56.42
N GLN A 10 36.22 -13.38 -57.48
CA GLN A 10 37.65 -13.62 -57.86
C GLN A 10 38.60 -12.90 -56.85
N ASP A 11 38.26 -11.74 -56.35
CA ASP A 11 39.11 -11.00 -55.39
C ASP A 11 39.14 -11.73 -54.05
N ILE A 12 38.01 -12.29 -53.61
CA ILE A 12 37.91 -13.09 -52.38
C ILE A 12 38.71 -14.40 -52.53
N VAL A 13 38.64 -15.05 -53.68
CA VAL A 13 39.39 -16.28 -53.94
C VAL A 13 40.89 -16.01 -54.02
N SER A 14 41.32 -14.87 -54.61
CA SER A 14 42.73 -14.47 -54.66
C SER A 14 43.28 -14.06 -53.29
N GLU A 15 42.45 -13.45 -52.46
CA GLU A 15 42.78 -13.09 -51.06
C GLU A 15 42.91 -14.35 -50.18
N LEU A 16 42.01 -15.32 -50.36
CA LEU A 16 42.09 -16.63 -49.70
C LEU A 16 43.29 -17.44 -50.18
N ALA A 17 43.64 -17.39 -51.49
CA ALA A 17 44.81 -18.12 -52.04
C ALA A 17 46.16 -17.48 -51.60
N ASN A 18 46.16 -16.17 -51.29
CA ASN A 18 47.33 -15.45 -50.78
C ASN A 18 47.41 -15.42 -49.23
N MET A 19 46.47 -16.04 -48.52
CA MET A 19 46.61 -16.24 -47.10
C MET A 19 47.73 -17.23 -46.84
N ASP A 20 48.89 -16.67 -46.45
CA ASP A 20 50.06 -17.44 -46.11
C ASP A 20 49.87 -18.11 -44.75
N PHE A 21 49.24 -19.30 -44.74
CA PHE A 21 48.99 -20.10 -43.55
C PHE A 21 50.28 -20.43 -42.76
N SER A 22 51.45 -20.20 -43.37
CA SER A 22 52.74 -20.35 -42.68
C SER A 22 53.08 -19.23 -41.71
N LYS A 23 52.34 -18.10 -41.78
CA LYS A 23 52.51 -16.92 -40.88
C LYS A 23 51.68 -16.94 -39.66
N ILE A 24 50.81 -17.93 -39.44
CA ILE A 24 50.27 -18.21 -38.14
C ILE A 24 51.43 -18.73 -37.31
N ALA A 25 52.11 -17.85 -36.62
CA ALA A 25 53.26 -18.24 -35.84
C ALA A 25 52.84 -19.26 -34.83
N MET A 26 53.55 -20.38 -34.73
CA MET A 26 53.30 -21.45 -33.75
C MET A 26 53.17 -20.87 -32.31
N SER A 27 53.77 -19.71 -32.06
CA SER A 27 53.65 -18.91 -30.83
C SER A 27 52.23 -18.42 -30.57
N ASP A 28 51.46 -18.02 -31.62
CA ASP A 28 50.12 -17.51 -31.46
C ASP A 28 49.12 -18.64 -31.13
N VAL A 29 49.28 -19.78 -31.80
CA VAL A 29 48.50 -21.00 -31.52
C VAL A 29 48.74 -21.45 -30.11
N ILE A 30 50.00 -21.49 -29.66
CA ILE A 30 50.36 -21.88 -28.28
C ILE A 30 49.76 -20.82 -27.31
N GLY A 31 49.82 -19.54 -27.62
CA GLY A 31 49.22 -18.48 -26.85
C GLY A 31 47.70 -18.67 -26.62
N TYR A 32 46.95 -18.95 -27.71
CA TYR A 32 45.52 -19.24 -27.65
C TYR A 32 45.20 -20.48 -26.81
N ILE A 33 45.97 -21.58 -26.96
CA ILE A 33 45.78 -22.81 -26.20
C ILE A 33 46.04 -22.55 -24.70
N VAL A 34 47.09 -21.82 -24.34
CA VAL A 34 47.41 -21.47 -22.95
C VAL A 34 46.34 -20.55 -22.36
N GLN A 35 45.87 -19.58 -23.11
CA GLN A 35 44.80 -18.68 -22.66
C GLN A 35 43.49 -19.42 -22.45
N PHE A 36 43.09 -20.28 -23.40
CA PHE A 36 41.90 -21.13 -23.26
C PHE A 36 42.02 -22.08 -22.07
N GLY A 37 43.21 -22.70 -21.90
CA GLY A 37 43.47 -23.55 -20.74
C GLY A 37 43.30 -22.83 -19.40
N LYS A 38 43.79 -21.59 -19.31
CA LYS A 38 43.57 -20.71 -18.11
C LYS A 38 42.11 -20.42 -17.89
N ASN A 39 41.36 -20.08 -18.95
CA ASN A 39 39.93 -19.81 -18.88
C ASN A 39 39.13 -21.05 -18.40
N VAL A 40 39.49 -22.24 -18.90
CA VAL A 40 38.85 -23.50 -18.48
C VAL A 40 39.14 -23.79 -16.99
N ILE A 41 40.38 -23.60 -16.53
CA ILE A 41 40.70 -23.77 -15.10
C ILE A 41 39.90 -22.77 -14.25
N LEU A 42 39.87 -21.51 -14.66
CA LEU A 42 39.09 -20.48 -13.98
C LEU A 42 37.58 -20.81 -13.94
N ALA A 43 37.02 -21.27 -15.07
CA ALA A 43 35.62 -21.71 -15.17
C ALA A 43 35.32 -22.85 -14.20
N LEU A 44 36.22 -23.84 -14.09
CA LEU A 44 36.08 -24.93 -13.13
C LEU A 44 36.11 -24.47 -11.69
N VAL A 45 37.05 -23.59 -11.34
CA VAL A 45 37.12 -22.97 -10.00
C VAL A 45 35.82 -22.24 -9.67
N VAL A 46 35.35 -21.39 -10.59
CA VAL A 46 34.08 -20.65 -10.42
C VAL A 46 32.88 -21.59 -10.35
N TYR A 47 32.87 -22.68 -11.11
CA TYR A 47 31.81 -23.70 -11.02
C TYR A 47 31.75 -24.34 -9.64
N PHE A 48 32.88 -24.82 -9.09
CA PHE A 48 32.90 -25.45 -7.77
C PHE A 48 32.53 -24.48 -6.64
N ILE A 49 33.07 -23.27 -6.68
CA ILE A 49 32.75 -22.23 -5.71
C ILE A 49 31.25 -21.84 -5.82
N GLY A 50 30.76 -21.58 -7.03
CA GLY A 50 29.36 -21.22 -7.27
C GLY A 50 28.41 -22.32 -6.82
N ARG A 51 28.74 -23.59 -7.15
CA ARG A 51 27.94 -24.74 -6.70
C ARG A 51 27.90 -24.88 -5.18
N PHE A 52 29.01 -24.59 -4.51
CA PHE A 52 29.08 -24.59 -3.04
C PHE A 52 28.19 -23.48 -2.46
N ILE A 53 28.28 -22.26 -3.00
CA ILE A 53 27.45 -21.12 -2.58
C ILE A 53 25.96 -21.41 -2.78
N ILE A 54 25.58 -21.95 -3.95
CA ILE A 54 24.17 -22.31 -4.26
C ILE A 54 23.66 -23.36 -3.28
N LYS A 55 24.41 -24.42 -3.01
CA LYS A 55 24.03 -25.45 -2.03
C LYS A 55 23.86 -24.86 -0.63
N TYR A 56 24.75 -23.96 -0.22
CA TYR A 56 24.66 -23.30 1.08
C TYR A 56 23.44 -22.39 1.17
N ALA A 57 23.17 -21.58 0.14
CA ALA A 57 22.00 -20.71 0.06
C ALA A 57 20.67 -21.48 0.15
N ILE A 58 20.56 -22.60 -0.62
CA ILE A 58 19.36 -23.47 -0.58
C ILE A 58 19.21 -24.13 0.80
N LYS A 59 20.32 -24.57 1.41
CA LYS A 59 20.30 -25.16 2.76
C LYS A 59 19.83 -24.14 3.81
N LEU A 60 20.32 -22.91 3.72
CA LEU A 60 19.91 -21.83 4.61
C LEU A 60 18.42 -21.51 4.45
N LEU A 61 17.94 -21.38 3.20
CA LEU A 61 16.54 -21.15 2.89
C LEU A 61 15.65 -22.24 3.50
N ARG A 62 15.99 -23.53 3.27
CA ARG A 62 15.25 -24.67 3.86
C ARG A 62 15.21 -24.62 5.38
N LYS A 63 16.33 -24.26 6.02
CA LYS A 63 16.39 -24.15 7.49
C LYS A 63 15.46 -23.04 8.00
N VAL A 64 15.40 -21.87 7.31
CA VAL A 64 14.54 -20.75 7.68
C VAL A 64 13.08 -21.09 7.48
N THR A 65 12.71 -21.67 6.32
CA THR A 65 11.32 -22.05 6.01
C THR A 65 10.79 -23.13 6.96
N GLN A 66 11.61 -24.12 7.31
CA GLN A 66 11.24 -25.15 8.30
C GLN A 66 11.05 -24.54 9.70
N LYS A 67 11.95 -23.66 10.14
CA LYS A 67 11.83 -23.00 11.46
C LYS A 67 10.56 -22.13 11.55
N ARG A 68 10.13 -21.54 10.44
CA ARG A 68 8.93 -20.71 10.34
C ARG A 68 7.65 -21.46 10.03
N GLN A 69 7.71 -22.80 9.95
CA GLN A 69 6.58 -23.67 9.60
C GLN A 69 5.86 -23.24 8.30
N VAL A 70 6.66 -22.78 7.32
CA VAL A 70 6.16 -22.42 5.99
C VAL A 70 5.64 -23.66 5.31
N GLU A 71 4.49 -23.55 4.64
CA GLU A 71 3.86 -24.66 3.94
C GLU A 71 4.82 -25.36 2.98
N ALA A 72 4.74 -26.70 2.91
CA ALA A 72 5.68 -27.54 2.15
C ALA A 72 5.67 -27.21 0.65
N SER A 73 4.49 -26.92 0.08
CA SER A 73 4.33 -26.54 -1.34
C SER A 73 5.07 -25.25 -1.66
N LEU A 74 4.90 -24.22 -0.82
CA LEU A 74 5.57 -22.93 -0.99
C LEU A 74 7.09 -23.05 -0.81
N THR A 75 7.52 -23.85 0.17
CA THR A 75 8.96 -24.14 0.39
C THR A 75 9.58 -24.83 -0.83
N SER A 76 8.87 -25.81 -1.41
CA SER A 76 9.32 -26.53 -2.61
C SER A 76 9.42 -25.60 -3.82
N PHE A 77 8.38 -24.77 -4.02
CA PHE A 77 8.36 -23.78 -5.10
C PHE A 77 9.52 -22.78 -4.99
N LEU A 78 9.74 -22.17 -3.82
CA LEU A 78 10.82 -21.21 -3.57
C LEU A 78 12.20 -21.84 -3.78
N ASN A 79 12.41 -23.07 -3.28
CA ASN A 79 13.65 -23.79 -3.49
C ASN A 79 13.93 -24.03 -4.97
N SER A 80 12.92 -24.44 -5.74
CA SER A 80 13.04 -24.69 -7.18
C SER A 80 13.33 -23.41 -7.93
N LEU A 81 12.58 -22.34 -7.67
CA LEU A 81 12.75 -21.04 -8.33
C LEU A 81 14.16 -20.49 -8.10
N ILE A 82 14.60 -20.42 -6.84
CA ILE A 82 15.93 -19.90 -6.47
C ILE A 82 17.04 -20.80 -7.05
N SER A 83 16.88 -22.14 -6.96
CA SER A 83 17.86 -23.07 -7.50
C SER A 83 18.03 -22.92 -9.02
N ILE A 84 16.92 -22.85 -9.77
CA ILE A 84 16.95 -22.67 -11.22
C ILE A 84 17.61 -21.34 -11.56
N SER A 85 17.19 -20.23 -10.94
CA SER A 85 17.73 -18.89 -11.21
C SER A 85 19.23 -18.80 -10.94
N LEU A 86 19.70 -19.32 -9.79
CA LEU A 86 21.12 -19.29 -9.43
C LEU A 86 21.97 -20.20 -10.31
N ASN A 87 21.47 -21.39 -10.72
CA ASN A 87 22.19 -22.28 -11.63
C ASN A 87 22.28 -21.69 -13.04
N LEU A 88 21.23 -21.02 -13.54
CA LEU A 88 21.26 -20.33 -14.82
C LEU A 88 22.26 -19.16 -14.79
N LEU A 89 22.27 -18.36 -13.73
CA LEU A 89 23.23 -17.28 -13.56
C LEU A 89 24.68 -17.82 -13.54
N LEU A 90 24.93 -18.90 -12.80
CA LEU A 90 26.24 -19.57 -12.77
C LEU A 90 26.64 -20.05 -14.17
N ALA A 91 25.73 -20.64 -14.93
CA ALA A 91 25.99 -21.12 -16.28
C ALA A 91 26.40 -19.95 -17.21
N ILE A 92 25.70 -18.81 -17.16
CA ILE A 92 26.01 -17.61 -17.95
C ILE A 92 27.42 -17.08 -17.60
N ILE A 93 27.76 -17.02 -16.30
CA ILE A 93 29.08 -16.58 -15.84
C ILE A 93 30.18 -17.50 -16.40
N ILE A 94 29.98 -18.82 -16.36
CA ILE A 94 30.95 -19.82 -16.87
C ILE A 94 31.12 -19.69 -18.38
N ILE A 95 30.02 -19.54 -19.13
CA ILE A 95 30.04 -19.34 -20.59
C ILE A 95 30.85 -18.08 -20.94
N GLY A 96 30.65 -16.98 -20.20
CA GLY A 96 31.40 -15.73 -20.36
C GLY A 96 32.90 -15.87 -20.08
N ILE A 97 33.29 -16.66 -19.05
CA ILE A 97 34.71 -16.95 -18.75
C ILE A 97 35.36 -17.74 -19.89
N LEU A 98 34.62 -18.61 -20.54
CA LEU A 98 35.11 -19.37 -21.69
C LEU A 98 35.28 -18.52 -22.97
N GLY A 99 34.91 -17.22 -22.95
CA GLY A 99 35.06 -16.30 -24.05
C GLY A 99 33.87 -16.29 -25.01
N ILE A 100 32.77 -16.95 -24.68
CA ILE A 100 31.54 -16.93 -25.48
C ILE A 100 30.74 -15.68 -25.13
N ASP A 101 30.27 -14.95 -26.15
CA ASP A 101 29.43 -13.78 -25.95
C ASP A 101 28.11 -14.17 -25.26
N THR A 102 27.88 -13.59 -24.09
CA THR A 102 26.71 -13.82 -23.26
C THR A 102 25.64 -12.74 -23.39
N SER A 103 25.85 -11.72 -24.22
CA SER A 103 24.97 -10.54 -24.35
C SER A 103 23.53 -10.94 -24.68
N SER A 104 23.34 -11.88 -25.62
CA SER A 104 22.01 -12.39 -26.00
C SER A 104 21.30 -13.10 -24.84
N PHE A 105 22.03 -13.90 -24.07
CA PHE A 105 21.48 -14.59 -22.89
C PHE A 105 21.08 -13.58 -21.80
N LEU A 106 21.94 -12.58 -21.57
CA LEU A 106 21.64 -11.51 -20.61
C LEU A 106 20.42 -10.69 -21.04
N ALA A 107 20.25 -10.39 -22.33
CA ALA A 107 19.08 -9.70 -22.85
C ALA A 107 17.78 -10.49 -22.62
N VAL A 108 17.79 -11.80 -22.88
CA VAL A 108 16.64 -12.69 -22.60
C VAL A 108 16.35 -12.74 -21.10
N PHE A 109 17.39 -12.86 -20.27
CA PHE A 109 17.24 -12.89 -18.81
C PHE A 109 16.68 -11.56 -18.26
N ALA A 110 17.18 -10.43 -18.78
CA ALA A 110 16.68 -9.11 -18.40
C ALA A 110 15.21 -8.95 -18.78
N SER A 111 14.82 -9.36 -19.99
CA SER A 111 13.43 -9.31 -20.45
C SER A 111 12.52 -10.18 -19.60
N ALA A 112 12.94 -11.40 -19.27
CA ALA A 112 12.20 -12.29 -18.35
C ALA A 112 12.10 -11.68 -16.95
N GLY A 113 13.18 -11.06 -16.45
CA GLY A 113 13.18 -10.38 -15.15
C GLY A 113 12.19 -9.20 -15.09
N ILE A 114 12.13 -8.41 -16.16
CA ILE A 114 11.14 -7.32 -16.29
C ILE A 114 9.72 -7.88 -16.27
N ALA A 115 9.45 -8.94 -17.05
CA ALA A 115 8.12 -9.56 -17.10
C ALA A 115 7.68 -10.08 -15.72
N VAL A 116 8.57 -10.78 -14.99
CA VAL A 116 8.31 -11.27 -13.64
C VAL A 116 8.14 -10.11 -12.66
N GLY A 117 8.98 -9.07 -12.76
CA GLY A 117 8.89 -7.87 -11.93
C GLY A 117 7.54 -7.15 -12.11
N MET A 118 7.08 -7.00 -13.35
CA MET A 118 5.76 -6.42 -13.64
C MET A 118 4.62 -7.30 -13.09
N ALA A 119 4.72 -8.62 -13.24
CA ALA A 119 3.71 -9.55 -12.70
C ALA A 119 3.61 -9.49 -11.16
N LEU A 120 4.72 -9.25 -10.48
CA LEU A 120 4.79 -9.19 -9.01
C LEU A 120 4.66 -7.76 -8.45
N SER A 121 4.56 -6.74 -9.29
CA SER A 121 4.59 -5.33 -8.88
C SER A 121 3.53 -4.99 -7.84
N GLY A 122 2.29 -5.47 -7.99
CA GLY A 122 1.20 -5.26 -7.04
C GLY A 122 1.48 -5.88 -5.66
N THR A 123 2.07 -7.07 -5.63
CA THR A 123 2.45 -7.73 -4.37
C THR A 123 3.58 -6.97 -3.67
N LEU A 124 4.58 -6.52 -4.44
CA LEU A 124 5.68 -5.72 -3.92
C LEU A 124 5.20 -4.34 -3.41
N GLN A 125 4.23 -3.72 -4.09
CA GLN A 125 3.60 -2.49 -3.64
C GLN A 125 2.88 -2.68 -2.30
N ASN A 126 2.17 -3.79 -2.12
CA ASN A 126 1.50 -4.11 -0.84
C ASN A 126 2.51 -4.38 0.28
N PHE A 127 3.60 -5.09 -0.01
CA PHE A 127 4.68 -5.29 0.93
C PHE A 127 5.32 -3.96 1.37
N ALA A 128 5.71 -3.12 0.40
CA ALA A 128 6.27 -1.80 0.69
C ALA A 128 5.28 -0.92 1.47
N GLY A 129 3.98 -0.97 1.12
CA GLY A 129 2.91 -0.30 1.85
C GLY A 129 2.84 -0.76 3.31
N GLY A 130 2.92 -2.07 3.57
CA GLY A 130 2.93 -2.61 4.92
C GLY A 130 4.13 -2.11 5.75
N VAL A 131 5.32 -2.10 5.15
CA VAL A 131 6.53 -1.55 5.79
C VAL A 131 6.36 -0.06 6.12
N LEU A 132 5.83 0.74 5.18
CA LEU A 132 5.58 2.17 5.41
C LEU A 132 4.57 2.41 6.53
N ILE A 133 3.47 1.63 6.57
CA ILE A 133 2.47 1.72 7.64
C ILE A 133 3.08 1.44 9.00
N LEU A 134 3.91 0.40 9.12
CA LEU A 134 4.59 0.04 10.37
C LEU A 134 5.63 1.06 10.83
N LEU A 135 6.31 1.72 9.88
CA LEU A 135 7.32 2.75 10.17
C LEU A 135 6.68 4.09 10.52
N LEU A 136 5.80 4.62 9.66
CA LEU A 136 5.22 5.96 9.79
C LEU A 136 4.01 5.99 10.72
N LYS A 137 3.38 4.83 10.95
CA LYS A 137 2.22 4.65 11.83
C LYS A 137 1.11 5.68 11.58
N PRO A 138 0.59 5.81 10.35
CA PRO A 138 -0.56 6.65 10.09
C PRO A 138 -1.76 6.20 10.93
N TYR A 139 -1.86 4.91 11.20
CA TYR A 139 -2.78 4.26 12.15
C TYR A 139 -2.07 3.09 12.86
N LYS A 140 -2.69 2.59 13.93
CA LYS A 140 -2.21 1.47 14.73
C LYS A 140 -3.33 0.44 14.91
N VAL A 141 -2.99 -0.75 15.40
CA VAL A 141 -3.97 -1.73 15.86
C VAL A 141 -4.80 -1.10 16.98
N GLY A 142 -6.12 -1.21 16.88
CA GLY A 142 -7.10 -0.59 17.76
C GLY A 142 -7.67 0.74 17.25
N ASP A 143 -7.06 1.40 16.27
CA ASP A 143 -7.60 2.63 15.69
C ASP A 143 -8.84 2.34 14.83
N PHE A 144 -9.83 3.24 14.89
CA PHE A 144 -10.95 3.23 13.94
C PHE A 144 -10.60 4.10 12.73
N ILE A 145 -10.57 3.46 11.56
CA ILE A 145 -10.21 4.13 10.29
C ILE A 145 -11.31 3.99 9.24
N GLU A 146 -11.39 5.00 8.37
CA GLU A 146 -12.19 4.98 7.15
C GLU A 146 -11.24 5.12 5.97
N ALA A 147 -11.18 4.13 5.10
CA ALA A 147 -10.29 4.12 3.94
C ALA A 147 -10.84 3.18 2.85
N GLN A 148 -10.58 3.49 1.57
CA GLN A 148 -10.99 2.68 0.43
C GLN A 148 -12.51 2.33 0.40
N GLY A 149 -13.36 3.23 0.94
CA GLY A 149 -14.81 2.99 1.03
C GLY A 149 -15.26 2.10 2.19
N PHE A 150 -14.34 1.66 3.03
CA PHE A 150 -14.63 0.84 4.21
C PHE A 150 -14.33 1.58 5.50
N ALA A 151 -15.05 1.22 6.58
CA ALA A 151 -14.84 1.76 7.92
C ALA A 151 -14.79 0.61 8.93
N GLY A 152 -13.83 0.69 9.87
CA GLY A 152 -13.70 -0.34 10.91
C GLY A 152 -12.51 -0.11 11.83
N THR A 153 -12.47 -0.90 12.90
CA THR A 153 -11.34 -0.93 13.82
C THR A 153 -10.23 -1.82 13.28
N VAL A 154 -9.00 -1.33 13.26
CA VAL A 154 -7.83 -2.09 12.85
C VAL A 154 -7.60 -3.23 13.82
N ARG A 155 -7.81 -4.47 13.38
CA ARG A 155 -7.58 -5.68 14.16
C ARG A 155 -6.12 -6.11 14.12
N GLU A 156 -5.53 -6.12 12.91
CA GLU A 156 -4.13 -6.49 12.69
C GLU A 156 -3.57 -5.86 11.40
N ILE A 157 -2.27 -5.66 11.39
CA ILE A 157 -1.51 -5.19 10.22
C ILE A 157 -0.59 -6.34 9.81
N GLN A 158 -0.92 -6.99 8.69
CA GLN A 158 -0.15 -8.08 8.11
C GLN A 158 0.87 -7.54 7.10
N ILE A 159 1.72 -8.42 6.57
CA ILE A 159 2.78 -8.03 5.62
C ILE A 159 2.21 -7.37 4.35
N PHE A 160 1.11 -7.90 3.80
CA PHE A 160 0.51 -7.43 2.55
C PHE A 160 -0.83 -6.73 2.72
N ASN A 161 -1.51 -6.97 3.84
CA ASN A 161 -2.87 -6.52 4.08
C ASN A 161 -3.01 -5.96 5.50
N THR A 162 -3.99 -5.06 5.67
CA THR A 162 -4.53 -4.67 6.97
C THR A 162 -5.92 -5.25 7.12
N VAL A 163 -6.22 -5.78 8.29
CA VAL A 163 -7.50 -6.40 8.62
C VAL A 163 -8.27 -5.48 9.54
N LEU A 164 -9.49 -5.11 9.14
CA LEU A 164 -10.41 -4.32 9.93
C LEU A 164 -11.56 -5.20 10.44
N THR A 165 -12.14 -4.80 11.56
CA THR A 165 -13.41 -5.32 12.06
C THR A 165 -14.43 -4.18 12.09
N THR A 166 -15.57 -4.36 11.42
CA THR A 166 -16.67 -3.38 11.43
C THR A 166 -17.42 -3.41 12.76
N PRO A 167 -18.23 -2.36 13.08
CA PRO A 167 -19.04 -2.35 14.30
C PRO A 167 -20.05 -3.51 14.40
N ASP A 168 -20.50 -4.04 13.26
CA ASP A 168 -21.35 -5.22 13.13
C ASP A 168 -20.58 -6.55 13.04
N ASN A 169 -19.28 -6.51 13.43
CA ASN A 169 -18.39 -7.67 13.56
C ASN A 169 -18.05 -8.39 12.26
N GLN A 170 -18.06 -7.69 11.10
CA GLN A 170 -17.56 -8.22 9.85
C GLN A 170 -16.04 -8.00 9.73
N THR A 171 -15.38 -8.91 9.04
CA THR A 171 -13.94 -8.79 8.76
C THR A 171 -13.71 -8.24 7.36
N ILE A 172 -12.96 -7.15 7.26
CA ILE A 172 -12.55 -6.53 5.99
C ILE A 172 -11.05 -6.65 5.86
N ILE A 173 -10.58 -7.13 4.71
CA ILE A 173 -9.16 -7.28 4.39
C ILE A 173 -8.82 -6.30 3.27
N ILE A 174 -7.97 -5.33 3.57
CA ILE A 174 -7.58 -4.29 2.61
C ILE A 174 -6.08 -4.42 2.31
N PRO A 175 -5.66 -4.45 1.04
CA PRO A 175 -4.26 -4.44 0.66
C PRO A 175 -3.54 -3.19 1.18
N ASN A 176 -2.29 -3.35 1.66
CA ASN A 176 -1.54 -2.25 2.28
C ASN A 176 -1.12 -1.15 1.31
N GLY A 177 -0.92 -1.47 0.03
CA GLY A 177 -0.50 -0.49 -0.98
C GLY A 177 -1.44 0.71 -1.06
N PRO A 178 -2.73 0.51 -1.36
CA PRO A 178 -3.74 1.58 -1.36
C PRO A 178 -3.87 2.31 -0.02
N LEU A 179 -3.69 1.62 1.11
CA LEU A 179 -3.75 2.26 2.45
C LEU A 179 -2.55 3.15 2.73
N ALA A 180 -1.36 2.79 2.22
CA ALA A 180 -0.14 3.56 2.42
C ALA A 180 -0.06 4.81 1.52
N THR A 181 -0.68 4.76 0.33
CA THR A 181 -0.59 5.82 -0.69
C THR A 181 -1.87 6.64 -0.84
N GLY A 182 -3.00 6.11 -0.38
CA GLY A 182 -4.30 6.75 -0.47
C GLY A 182 -4.64 7.63 0.73
N SER A 183 -5.74 8.37 0.60
CA SER A 183 -6.31 9.12 1.71
C SER A 183 -6.99 8.17 2.69
N LEU A 184 -6.78 8.38 3.97
CA LEU A 184 -7.48 7.69 5.04
C LEU A 184 -7.91 8.69 6.11
N LYS A 185 -9.02 8.40 6.77
CA LYS A 185 -9.50 9.14 7.93
C LYS A 185 -9.32 8.26 9.17
N ASN A 186 -8.55 8.74 10.14
CA ASN A 186 -8.36 8.06 11.43
C ASN A 186 -9.14 8.83 12.50
N SER A 187 -10.18 8.22 13.02
CA SER A 187 -11.11 8.84 13.96
C SER A 187 -10.69 8.72 15.43
N THR A 188 -9.64 7.94 15.72
CA THR A 188 -9.17 7.66 17.09
C THR A 188 -7.75 8.11 17.37
N LYS A 189 -6.99 8.51 16.34
CA LYS A 189 -5.61 8.99 16.49
C LYS A 189 -5.51 10.25 17.34
N ALA A 190 -6.46 11.18 17.19
CA ALA A 190 -6.62 12.31 18.08
C ALA A 190 -7.38 11.88 19.35
N SER A 191 -6.94 12.32 20.52
CA SER A 191 -7.58 11.99 21.80
C SER A 191 -8.99 12.55 21.93
N THR A 192 -9.28 13.64 21.24
CA THR A 192 -10.57 14.33 21.32
C THR A 192 -11.21 14.45 19.94
N ARG A 193 -12.53 14.43 19.88
CA ARG A 193 -13.31 14.55 18.66
C ARG A 193 -14.48 15.50 18.85
N ARG A 194 -14.79 16.32 17.82
CA ARG A 194 -15.96 17.19 17.85
C ARG A 194 -17.20 16.40 17.43
N VAL A 195 -18.26 16.53 18.21
CA VAL A 195 -19.59 16.00 17.95
C VAL A 195 -20.46 17.16 17.48
N ASP A 196 -20.92 17.08 16.25
CA ASP A 196 -21.82 18.04 15.64
C ASP A 196 -23.23 17.44 15.58
N ILE A 197 -24.22 18.15 16.14
CA ILE A 197 -25.63 17.72 16.18
C ILE A 197 -26.48 18.86 15.64
N ASP A 198 -27.19 18.61 14.56
CA ASP A 198 -28.15 19.56 14.01
C ASP A 198 -29.49 19.46 14.77
N VAL A 199 -30.01 20.61 15.16
CA VAL A 199 -31.23 20.76 15.92
C VAL A 199 -32.18 21.65 15.13
N GLU A 200 -33.25 21.10 14.66
CA GLU A 200 -34.26 21.81 13.89
C GLU A 200 -35.41 22.28 14.77
N VAL A 201 -35.77 23.56 14.68
CA VAL A 201 -36.88 24.16 15.44
C VAL A 201 -37.80 24.95 14.49
N ALA A 202 -39.04 25.11 14.89
CA ALA A 202 -40.05 25.81 14.10
C ALA A 202 -39.71 27.32 13.94
N TYR A 203 -40.13 27.89 12.83
CA TYR A 203 -40.10 29.36 12.63
C TYR A 203 -40.92 30.07 13.73
N GLY A 204 -40.46 31.24 14.15
CA GLY A 204 -41.04 31.98 15.24
C GLY A 204 -40.52 31.58 16.62
N THR A 205 -39.74 30.53 16.76
CA THR A 205 -39.06 30.18 18.02
C THR A 205 -38.00 31.21 18.35
N ASN A 206 -37.95 31.66 19.61
CA ASN A 206 -36.93 32.60 20.06
C ASN A 206 -35.55 31.87 20.12
N PRO A 207 -34.53 32.36 19.39
CA PRO A 207 -33.21 31.76 19.37
C PRO A 207 -32.52 31.64 20.74
N ASP A 208 -32.79 32.55 21.64
CA ASP A 208 -32.16 32.58 22.96
C ASP A 208 -32.75 31.49 23.88
N ASP A 209 -34.03 31.16 23.74
CA ASP A 209 -34.66 30.07 24.48
C ASP A 209 -34.09 28.71 24.00
N VAL A 210 -33.89 28.57 22.67
CA VAL A 210 -33.23 27.36 22.13
C VAL A 210 -31.83 27.22 22.72
N ARG A 211 -31.00 28.27 22.66
CA ARG A 211 -29.64 28.23 23.21
C ARG A 211 -29.64 27.92 24.72
N LYS A 212 -30.60 28.47 25.48
CA LYS A 212 -30.74 28.23 26.92
C LYS A 212 -30.97 26.74 27.21
N VAL A 213 -31.87 26.09 26.48
CA VAL A 213 -32.15 24.66 26.60
C VAL A 213 -30.94 23.84 26.22
N LEU A 214 -30.30 24.15 25.07
CA LEU A 214 -29.13 23.41 24.60
C LEU A 214 -27.93 23.55 25.55
N ASN A 215 -27.70 24.73 26.13
CA ASN A 215 -26.67 24.93 27.15
C ASN A 215 -26.96 24.12 28.43
N ALA A 216 -28.20 24.05 28.85
CA ALA A 216 -28.58 23.22 30.00
C ALA A 216 -28.30 21.70 29.76
N ILE A 217 -28.51 21.24 28.50
CA ILE A 217 -28.17 19.87 28.10
C ILE A 217 -26.67 19.67 28.14
N ILE A 218 -25.86 20.61 27.63
CA ILE A 218 -24.39 20.55 27.69
C ILE A 218 -23.90 20.41 29.14
N GLU A 219 -24.50 21.16 30.08
CA GLU A 219 -24.16 21.05 31.48
C GLU A 219 -24.53 19.67 32.08
N ALA A 220 -25.63 19.08 31.60
CA ALA A 220 -26.12 17.80 32.08
C ALA A 220 -25.41 16.55 31.51
N VAL A 221 -24.59 16.70 30.46
CA VAL A 221 -23.80 15.63 29.85
C VAL A 221 -22.34 15.76 30.27
N GLY A 222 -21.96 15.05 31.32
CA GLY A 222 -20.65 15.18 31.98
C GLY A 222 -19.44 14.80 31.11
N ARG A 223 -19.66 14.11 29.97
CA ARG A 223 -18.59 13.73 29.02
C ARG A 223 -18.28 14.83 28.00
N ILE A 224 -19.05 15.90 27.95
CA ILE A 224 -18.79 17.04 27.09
C ILE A 224 -17.67 17.88 27.70
N MET A 225 -16.64 18.16 26.91
CA MET A 225 -15.55 19.06 27.32
C MET A 225 -16.01 20.51 27.30
N LYS A 226 -15.69 21.26 28.34
CA LYS A 226 -15.94 22.70 28.47
C LYS A 226 -14.68 23.52 28.36
N GLU A 227 -13.55 22.89 28.54
CA GLU A 227 -12.20 23.46 28.49
C GLU A 227 -11.27 22.55 27.66
N PRO A 228 -10.24 23.08 27.05
CA PRO A 228 -9.84 24.51 26.97
C PRO A 228 -10.73 25.32 26.02
N ALA A 229 -10.55 26.63 25.99
CA ALA A 229 -11.44 27.57 25.26
C ALA A 229 -11.63 27.26 23.76
N ASP A 230 -10.63 26.66 23.10
CA ASP A 230 -10.71 26.22 21.71
C ASP A 230 -11.62 24.98 21.50
N LYS A 231 -12.00 24.31 22.60
CA LYS A 231 -12.93 23.17 22.65
C LYS A 231 -14.23 23.48 23.37
N ALA A 232 -14.45 24.75 23.71
CA ALA A 232 -15.69 25.15 24.35
C ALA A 232 -16.91 24.85 23.45
N PRO A 233 -18.04 24.45 24.03
CA PRO A 233 -19.28 24.26 23.29
C PRO A 233 -19.69 25.52 22.52
N TYR A 234 -20.23 25.35 21.31
CA TYR A 234 -20.66 26.41 20.45
C TYR A 234 -21.98 26.06 19.75
N ILE A 235 -22.98 26.98 19.80
CA ILE A 235 -24.33 26.74 19.29
C ILE A 235 -24.69 27.83 18.30
N PRO A 236 -24.18 27.83 17.05
CA PRO A 236 -24.61 28.75 16.01
C PRO A 236 -25.97 28.35 15.43
N MET A 237 -26.73 29.31 15.00
CA MET A 237 -27.78 29.13 14.02
C MET A 237 -27.11 29.06 12.63
N THR A 238 -27.29 27.96 11.93
CA THR A 238 -26.53 27.67 10.69
C THR A 238 -27.35 27.87 9.42
N THR A 239 -28.63 27.57 9.47
CA THR A 239 -29.47 27.57 8.26
C THR A 239 -30.91 27.97 8.60
N MET A 240 -31.51 28.73 7.72
CA MET A 240 -32.95 28.95 7.64
C MET A 240 -33.47 28.09 6.49
N GLY A 241 -34.03 26.92 6.84
CA GLY A 241 -34.54 25.94 5.88
C GLY A 241 -35.95 26.27 5.40
N SER A 242 -36.52 25.40 4.55
CA SER A 242 -37.86 25.59 4.00
C SER A 242 -38.97 25.46 5.06
N SER A 243 -38.74 24.71 6.13
CA SER A 243 -39.75 24.44 7.16
C SER A 243 -39.20 24.56 8.58
N SER A 244 -37.89 24.79 8.76
CA SER A 244 -37.24 24.86 10.05
C SER A 244 -36.08 25.84 10.08
N ILE A 245 -35.69 26.27 11.29
CA ILE A 245 -34.43 26.93 11.58
C ILE A 245 -33.49 25.90 12.19
N VAL A 246 -32.26 25.82 11.65
CA VAL A 246 -31.28 24.82 12.10
C VAL A 246 -30.25 25.47 13.02
N PHE A 247 -30.18 24.97 14.25
CA PHE A 247 -29.07 25.23 15.17
C PHE A 247 -28.12 24.03 15.13
N GLN A 248 -26.81 24.28 15.15
CA GLN A 248 -25.84 23.22 15.24
C GLN A 248 -25.13 23.27 16.59
N MET A 249 -25.38 22.23 17.40
CA MET A 249 -24.64 22.06 18.65
C MET A 249 -23.29 21.41 18.34
N ARG A 250 -22.19 22.16 18.55
CA ARG A 250 -20.81 21.70 18.39
C ARG A 250 -20.19 21.52 19.75
N VAL A 251 -19.92 20.27 20.11
CA VAL A 251 -19.34 19.91 21.41
C VAL A 251 -18.15 19.00 21.22
N TRP A 252 -17.20 19.01 22.14
CA TRP A 252 -16.03 18.13 22.12
C TRP A 252 -16.16 17.06 23.20
N ALA A 253 -15.67 15.87 22.88
CA ALA A 253 -15.59 14.74 23.80
C ALA A 253 -14.31 13.94 23.53
N ASP A 254 -13.95 13.04 24.44
CA ASP A 254 -12.94 12.04 24.14
C ASP A 254 -13.35 11.22 22.92
N ALA A 255 -12.37 10.83 22.09
CA ALA A 255 -12.65 10.12 20.85
C ALA A 255 -13.40 8.80 21.10
N THR A 256 -13.13 8.14 22.22
CA THR A 256 -13.81 6.92 22.66
C THR A 256 -15.26 7.13 23.04
N ASP A 257 -15.62 8.32 23.53
CA ASP A 257 -16.95 8.68 23.98
C ASP A 257 -17.83 9.31 22.90
N TYR A 258 -17.29 9.51 21.69
CA TYR A 258 -17.97 10.19 20.58
C TYR A 258 -19.41 9.72 20.36
N TRP A 259 -19.62 8.41 20.23
CA TRP A 259 -20.94 7.86 19.97
C TRP A 259 -21.85 7.91 21.20
N ALA A 260 -21.29 7.70 22.39
CA ALA A 260 -22.05 7.80 23.62
C ALA A 260 -22.57 9.23 23.84
N VAL A 261 -21.70 10.22 23.67
CA VAL A 261 -22.08 11.64 23.74
C VAL A 261 -23.10 12.00 22.67
N LYS A 262 -22.90 11.54 21.43
CA LYS A 262 -23.81 11.85 20.32
C LYS A 262 -25.23 11.32 20.61
N PHE A 263 -25.36 10.06 20.99
CA PHE A 263 -26.66 9.46 21.21
C PHE A 263 -27.36 10.01 22.47
N GLU A 264 -26.63 10.12 23.59
CA GLU A 264 -27.16 10.68 24.83
C GLU A 264 -27.63 12.12 24.64
N THR A 265 -26.83 12.94 23.93
CA THR A 265 -27.18 14.34 23.69
C THR A 265 -28.38 14.45 22.75
N THR A 266 -28.44 13.67 21.67
CA THR A 266 -29.58 13.65 20.74
C THR A 266 -30.88 13.30 21.46
N GLU A 267 -30.87 12.28 22.32
CA GLU A 267 -32.05 11.89 23.11
C GLU A 267 -32.47 12.98 24.09
N LYS A 268 -31.52 13.61 24.80
CA LYS A 268 -31.78 14.73 25.68
C LYS A 268 -32.36 15.93 24.95
N ILE A 269 -31.85 16.27 23.77
CA ILE A 269 -32.36 17.36 22.92
C ILE A 269 -33.85 17.13 22.65
N TYR A 270 -34.22 15.94 22.17
CA TYR A 270 -35.61 15.60 21.87
C TYR A 270 -36.53 15.78 23.09
N ARG A 271 -36.08 15.33 24.25
CA ARG A 271 -36.89 15.39 25.50
C ARG A 271 -36.99 16.83 26.04
N GLU A 272 -35.90 17.57 26.09
CA GLU A 272 -35.86 18.88 26.74
C GLU A 272 -36.46 19.97 25.87
N LEU A 273 -36.36 19.90 24.54
CA LEU A 273 -37.08 20.81 23.63
C LEU A 273 -38.60 20.68 23.84
N GLY A 274 -39.13 19.42 23.92
CA GLY A 274 -40.54 19.19 24.16
C GLY A 274 -41.02 19.75 25.51
N LYS A 275 -40.23 19.58 26.58
CA LYS A 275 -40.57 20.18 27.91
C LYS A 275 -40.53 21.69 27.90
N ALA A 276 -39.65 22.31 27.09
CA ALA A 276 -39.56 23.75 26.97
C ALA A 276 -40.62 24.34 26.04
N GLY A 277 -41.49 23.53 25.44
CA GLY A 277 -42.50 23.98 24.49
C GLY A 277 -41.92 24.46 23.15
N ILE A 278 -40.67 24.03 22.87
CA ILE A 278 -40.01 24.34 21.57
C ILE A 278 -40.39 23.24 20.58
N GLU A 279 -41.08 23.63 19.53
CA GLU A 279 -41.58 22.72 18.50
C GLU A 279 -40.48 22.28 17.54
N ILE A 280 -40.41 20.95 17.30
CA ILE A 280 -39.65 20.35 16.20
C ILE A 280 -40.63 20.24 15.02
N PRO A 281 -40.48 21.04 13.95
CA PRO A 281 -41.50 21.16 12.94
C PRO A 281 -41.54 19.93 12.01
N PHE A 282 -42.73 19.56 11.58
CA PHE A 282 -42.91 18.74 10.40
C PHE A 282 -42.68 19.57 9.14
N GLN A 283 -42.57 18.92 7.99
CA GLN A 283 -42.52 19.64 6.71
C GLN A 283 -43.79 20.47 6.54
N GLN A 284 -43.62 21.74 6.26
CA GLN A 284 -44.70 22.69 6.04
C GLN A 284 -44.97 22.89 4.54
N MET A 285 -46.24 23.02 4.15
CA MET A 285 -46.66 23.27 2.79
C MET A 285 -47.78 24.33 2.79
N ASP A 286 -47.58 25.43 2.10
CA ASP A 286 -48.61 26.39 1.84
C ASP A 286 -49.49 25.95 0.65
N VAL A 287 -50.79 25.76 0.89
CA VAL A 287 -51.76 25.35 -0.14
C VAL A 287 -52.66 26.49 -0.51
N HIS A 288 -52.52 27.04 -1.71
CA HIS A 288 -53.42 28.03 -2.27
C HIS A 288 -54.52 27.34 -3.09
N ILE A 289 -55.72 27.27 -2.54
CA ILE A 289 -56.92 26.73 -3.25
C ILE A 289 -57.49 27.89 -4.09
N LYS A 290 -57.41 27.77 -5.42
CA LYS A 290 -58.13 28.65 -6.35
C LYS A 290 -59.54 28.14 -6.54
N SER A 291 -60.56 28.88 -6.08
CA SER A 291 -62.00 28.66 -6.35
C SER A 291 -62.37 29.17 -7.73
#